data_08aaa15d75830ab19bc897e91e36aa50
#
_entry.id   08aaa15d75830ab19bc897e91e36aa50
#
_cell.length_a   1.000
_cell.length_b   1.000
_cell.length_c   1.000
_cell.angle_alpha   90.00
_cell.angle_beta   90.00
_cell.angle_gamma   90.00
#
_symmetry.space_group_name_H-M   'P 1'
#
loop_
_entity.id
_entity.type
_entity.pdbx_description
1 polymer ?
#
loop_
_entity_poly.entity_id
_entity_poly.type
_entity_poly.pdbx_seq_one_letter_code
_entity_poly.pdbx_strand_id
1 'polypeptide(L)'
;MHWVGATAIICMITSGWAIYNASPSLFFTVPRWMTLGGWLAGGIAWHLTAMWVLLLDGLCYVIYGFLSGHFLRDIRPVGPRSILDDLGKALRFRLKHRLGHYNAVQRLMYSGVLIALCVAVLTGLSIWKPVQLGWLTYMFGGYPVARGIHLAMMCVI
;
A
#
# COMPACT_ATOMS: atom_id res chain seq x y z
N MET A 1 -1.14 13.41 8.96
CA MET A 1 -1.38 12.50 7.82
C MET A 1 -0.07 11.89 7.28
N HIS A 2 0.76 12.57 6.48
CA HIS A 2 1.92 11.94 5.80
C HIS A 2 2.84 11.12 6.73
N TRP A 3 3.33 11.68 7.83
CA TRP A 3 4.21 10.97 8.77
C TRP A 3 3.50 9.87 9.56
N VAL A 4 2.22 10.05 9.88
CA VAL A 4 1.41 9.03 10.55
C VAL A 4 1.23 7.83 9.62
N GLY A 5 0.82 8.08 8.36
CA GLY A 5 0.69 7.04 7.36
C GLY A 5 2.01 6.32 7.08
N ALA A 6 3.13 7.06 6.91
CA ALA A 6 4.43 6.46 6.68
C ALA A 6 4.88 5.57 7.86
N THR A 7 4.70 6.01 9.10
CA THR A 7 5.01 5.20 10.29
C THR A 7 4.13 3.96 10.37
N ALA A 8 2.83 4.10 10.10
CA ALA A 8 1.90 2.98 10.08
C ALA A 8 2.30 1.94 9.01
N ILE A 9 2.68 2.37 7.80
CA ILE A 9 3.15 1.49 6.72
C ILE A 9 4.42 0.74 7.15
N ILE A 10 5.40 1.41 7.75
CA ILE A 10 6.63 0.76 8.24
C ILE A 10 6.30 -0.30 9.30
N CYS A 11 5.40 0.01 10.25
CA CYS A 11 4.93 -0.95 11.24
C CYS A 11 4.19 -2.14 10.59
N MET A 12 3.37 -1.88 9.57
CA MET A 12 2.66 -2.92 8.80
C MET A 12 3.63 -3.85 8.07
N ILE A 13 4.65 -3.30 7.40
CA ILE A 13 5.65 -4.08 6.67
C ILE A 13 6.45 -4.96 7.65
N THR A 14 7.01 -4.38 8.69
CA THR A 14 7.89 -5.10 9.63
C THR A 14 7.14 -6.13 10.48
N SER A 15 5.91 -5.84 10.89
CA SER A 15 5.03 -6.82 11.56
C SER A 15 4.51 -7.88 10.58
N GLY A 16 4.23 -7.51 9.33
CA GLY A 16 3.88 -8.43 8.25
C GLY A 16 4.98 -9.45 7.98
N TRP A 17 6.26 -9.05 8.04
CA TRP A 17 7.39 -9.97 7.94
C TRP A 17 7.46 -10.97 9.10
N ALA A 18 7.09 -10.57 10.33
CA ALA A 18 6.98 -11.50 11.45
C ALA A 18 5.90 -12.55 11.21
N ILE A 19 4.74 -12.14 10.66
CA ILE A 19 3.64 -13.05 10.29
C ILE A 19 4.06 -13.96 9.13
N TYR A 20 4.70 -13.40 8.11
CA TYR A 20 5.21 -14.13 6.95
C TYR A 20 6.20 -15.24 7.38
N ASN A 21 7.13 -14.95 8.28
CA ASN A 21 8.12 -15.91 8.78
C ASN A 21 7.50 -17.12 9.50
N ALA A 22 6.29 -16.99 10.06
CA ALA A 22 5.59 -18.11 10.69
C ALA A 22 5.04 -19.13 9.68
N SER A 23 4.79 -18.71 8.44
CA SER A 23 4.36 -19.57 7.34
C SER A 23 4.83 -18.97 5.99
N PRO A 24 6.12 -19.13 5.66
CA PRO A 24 6.67 -18.56 4.43
C PRO A 24 5.98 -19.15 3.19
N SER A 25 5.55 -18.30 2.27
CA SER A 25 4.98 -18.69 0.96
C SER A 25 6.05 -18.71 -0.14
N LEU A 26 7.23 -18.13 0.13
CA LEU A 26 8.39 -18.13 -0.76
C LEU A 26 9.55 -18.88 -0.07
N PHE A 27 10.63 -19.09 -0.80
CA PHE A 27 11.80 -19.89 -0.37
C PHE A 27 12.73 -19.19 0.62
N PHE A 28 12.41 -17.99 1.11
CA PHE A 28 13.24 -17.24 2.04
C PHE A 28 12.47 -16.81 3.29
N THR A 29 13.18 -16.44 4.35
CA THR A 29 12.66 -15.80 5.55
C THR A 29 13.38 -14.49 5.80
N VAL A 30 12.69 -13.55 6.46
CA VAL A 30 13.25 -12.24 6.81
C VAL A 30 14.02 -12.34 8.15
N PRO A 31 15.20 -11.74 8.27
CA PRO A 31 15.95 -11.73 9.53
C PRO A 31 15.12 -11.15 10.70
N ARG A 32 15.23 -11.77 11.89
CA ARG A 32 14.41 -11.36 13.06
C ARG A 32 14.59 -9.90 13.47
N TRP A 33 15.74 -9.33 13.29
CA TRP A 33 16.02 -7.92 13.63
C TRP A 33 15.26 -6.92 12.74
N MET A 34 14.74 -7.36 11.58
CA MET A 34 13.89 -6.56 10.69
C MET A 34 12.41 -6.73 11.01
N THR A 35 12.04 -7.67 11.89
CA THR A 35 10.64 -7.98 12.17
C THR A 35 10.16 -7.31 13.46
N LEU A 36 8.93 -6.79 13.43
CA LEU A 36 8.29 -6.19 14.60
C LEU A 36 7.33 -7.20 15.26
N GLY A 37 7.40 -7.30 16.60
CA GLY A 37 6.52 -8.17 17.38
C GLY A 37 7.22 -9.43 17.94
N GLY A 38 8.41 -9.80 17.43
CA GLY A 38 9.27 -10.89 17.96
C GLY A 38 8.76 -12.31 17.72
N TRP A 39 7.45 -12.54 17.66
CA TRP A 39 6.76 -13.82 17.48
C TRP A 39 5.41 -13.61 16.78
N LEU A 40 4.74 -14.70 16.35
CA LEU A 40 3.55 -14.61 15.50
C LEU A 40 2.42 -13.75 16.11
N ALA A 41 2.05 -14.01 17.36
CA ALA A 41 0.96 -13.24 17.98
C ALA A 41 1.33 -11.78 18.22
N GLY A 42 2.59 -11.50 18.57
CA GLY A 42 3.11 -10.12 18.65
C GLY A 42 3.09 -9.42 17.30
N GLY A 43 3.51 -10.11 16.23
CA GLY A 43 3.43 -9.61 14.86
C GLY A 43 1.98 -9.30 14.45
N ILE A 44 1.04 -10.20 14.73
CA ILE A 44 -0.38 -9.98 14.45
C ILE A 44 -0.93 -8.77 15.23
N ALA A 45 -0.61 -8.65 16.52
CA ALA A 45 -1.06 -7.52 17.35
C ALA A 45 -0.57 -6.19 16.79
N TRP A 46 0.71 -6.07 16.45
CA TRP A 46 1.28 -4.87 15.83
C TRP A 46 0.66 -4.58 14.47
N HIS A 47 0.49 -5.61 13.64
CA HIS A 47 -0.07 -5.47 12.31
C HIS A 47 -1.51 -4.94 12.35
N LEU A 48 -2.38 -5.53 13.19
CA LEU A 48 -3.76 -5.08 13.32
C LEU A 48 -3.86 -3.69 13.96
N THR A 49 -3.00 -3.36 14.92
CA THR A 49 -2.96 -2.00 15.50
C THR A 49 -2.58 -0.97 14.46
N ALA A 50 -1.49 -1.20 13.72
CA ALA A 50 -1.05 -0.31 12.65
C ALA A 50 -2.07 -0.21 11.51
N MET A 51 -2.78 -1.30 11.20
CA MET A 51 -3.89 -1.31 10.24
C MET A 51 -4.96 -0.29 10.60
N TRP A 52 -5.40 -0.24 11.87
CA TRP A 52 -6.42 0.73 12.29
C TRP A 52 -5.92 2.16 12.17
N VAL A 53 -4.67 2.42 12.53
CA VAL A 53 -4.05 3.75 12.35
C VAL A 53 -4.03 4.13 10.87
N LEU A 54 -3.61 3.21 9.99
CA LEU A 54 -3.54 3.44 8.55
C LEU A 54 -4.94 3.67 7.95
N LEU A 55 -5.95 2.90 8.37
CA LEU A 55 -7.33 3.08 7.91
C LEU A 55 -7.91 4.43 8.31
N LEU A 56 -7.69 4.87 9.56
CA LEU A 56 -8.15 6.18 10.04
C LEU A 56 -7.44 7.31 9.31
N ASP A 57 -6.11 7.25 9.16
CA ASP A 57 -5.33 8.24 8.42
C ASP A 57 -5.74 8.29 6.94
N GLY A 58 -5.94 7.14 6.31
CA GLY A 58 -6.44 7.01 4.94
C GLY A 58 -7.85 7.57 4.76
N LEU A 59 -8.76 7.30 5.69
CA LEU A 59 -10.12 7.87 5.67
C LEU A 59 -10.08 9.40 5.77
N CYS A 60 -9.28 9.94 6.69
CA CYS A 60 -9.08 11.38 6.79
C CYS A 60 -8.51 11.97 5.50
N TYR A 61 -7.54 11.28 4.87
CA TYR A 61 -6.96 11.71 3.59
C TYR A 61 -8.00 11.71 2.45
N VAL A 62 -8.83 10.68 2.37
CA VAL A 62 -9.89 10.58 1.36
C VAL A 62 -10.93 11.68 1.54
N ILE A 63 -11.42 11.89 2.78
CA ILE A 63 -12.38 12.96 3.09
C ILE A 63 -11.79 14.32 2.72
N TYR A 64 -10.56 14.61 3.16
CA TYR A 64 -9.87 15.84 2.82
C TYR A 64 -9.69 16.01 1.31
N GLY A 65 -9.30 14.95 0.61
CA GLY A 65 -9.07 14.95 -0.84
C GLY A 65 -10.33 15.29 -1.65
N PHE A 66 -11.49 14.79 -1.22
CA PHE A 66 -12.78 15.17 -1.83
C PHE A 66 -13.20 16.59 -1.48
N LEU A 67 -13.15 16.98 -0.21
CA LEU A 67 -13.60 18.31 0.23
C LEU A 67 -12.73 19.44 -0.33
N SER A 68 -11.41 19.22 -0.48
CA SER A 68 -10.46 20.21 -1.02
C SER A 68 -10.37 20.21 -2.55
N GLY A 69 -11.02 19.26 -3.24
CA GLY A 69 -10.86 19.07 -4.68
C GLY A 69 -9.47 18.58 -5.11
N HIS A 70 -8.65 18.11 -4.13
CA HIS A 70 -7.27 17.66 -4.36
C HIS A 70 -7.20 16.53 -5.41
N PHE A 71 -8.10 15.55 -5.36
CA PHE A 71 -8.10 14.44 -6.31
C PHE A 71 -8.34 14.90 -7.76
N LEU A 72 -9.27 15.82 -7.95
CA LEU A 72 -9.59 16.34 -9.29
C LEU A 72 -8.50 17.24 -9.86
N ARG A 73 -7.81 17.99 -8.99
CA ARG A 73 -6.77 18.93 -9.39
C ARG A 73 -5.41 18.23 -9.59
N ASP A 74 -5.02 17.38 -8.62
CA ASP A 74 -3.64 16.93 -8.47
C ASP A 74 -3.43 15.45 -8.85
N ILE A 75 -4.49 14.61 -8.80
CA ILE A 75 -4.43 13.15 -9.09
C ILE A 75 -5.22 12.77 -10.35
N ARG A 76 -5.61 13.76 -11.17
CA ARG A 76 -6.36 13.50 -12.40
C ARG A 76 -5.60 12.52 -13.32
N PRO A 77 -6.29 11.54 -13.93
CA PRO A 77 -5.68 10.58 -14.85
C PRO A 77 -4.87 11.28 -15.96
N VAL A 78 -3.70 10.77 -16.25
CA VAL A 78 -2.77 11.31 -17.23
C VAL A 78 -2.71 10.37 -18.42
N GLY A 79 -2.72 10.90 -19.62
CA GLY A 79 -2.61 10.10 -20.84
C GLY A 79 -1.25 9.40 -20.96
N PRO A 80 -1.18 8.20 -21.58
CA PRO A 80 0.05 7.41 -21.66
C PRO A 80 1.21 8.15 -22.35
N ARG A 81 0.92 9.01 -23.31
CA ARG A 81 1.94 9.81 -24.00
C ARG A 81 2.66 10.78 -23.08
N SER A 82 1.94 11.45 -22.17
CA SER A 82 2.55 12.38 -21.22
C SER A 82 3.37 11.66 -20.15
N ILE A 83 2.97 10.43 -19.78
CA ILE A 83 3.74 9.58 -18.86
C ILE A 83 5.08 9.19 -19.50
N LEU A 84 5.06 8.72 -20.76
CA LEU A 84 6.26 8.33 -21.49
C LEU A 84 7.21 9.51 -21.72
N ASP A 85 6.66 10.68 -22.05
CA ASP A 85 7.44 11.91 -22.26
C ASP A 85 8.11 12.38 -20.96
N ASP A 86 7.38 12.43 -19.87
CA ASP A 86 7.92 12.83 -18.56
C ASP A 86 8.88 11.76 -17.99
N LEU A 87 8.63 10.47 -18.24
CA LEU A 87 9.56 9.40 -17.90
C LEU A 87 10.88 9.52 -18.68
N GLY A 88 10.80 9.79 -19.99
CA GLY A 88 11.99 10.05 -20.82
C GLY A 88 12.79 11.26 -20.35
N LYS A 89 12.12 12.33 -19.90
CA LYS A 89 12.76 13.50 -19.30
C LYS A 89 13.36 13.18 -17.92
N ALA A 90 12.68 12.37 -17.10
CA ALA A 90 13.17 11.94 -15.80
C ALA A 90 14.46 11.12 -15.91
N LEU A 91 14.50 10.13 -16.82
CA LEU A 91 15.68 9.31 -17.10
C LEU A 91 16.89 10.12 -17.59
N ARG A 92 16.64 11.27 -18.26
CA ARG A 92 17.68 12.20 -18.72
C ARG A 92 18.01 13.29 -17.69
N PHE A 93 17.48 13.22 -16.47
CA PHE A 93 17.61 14.26 -15.43
C PHE A 93 17.17 15.66 -15.87
N ARG A 94 16.23 15.75 -16.83
CA ARG A 94 15.72 17.00 -17.42
C ARG A 94 14.28 17.33 -17.01
N LEU A 95 13.74 16.60 -16.04
CA LEU A 95 12.37 16.82 -15.55
C LEU A 95 12.29 18.14 -14.78
N LYS A 96 11.53 19.11 -15.32
CA LYS A 96 11.33 20.40 -14.66
C LYS A 96 10.30 20.25 -13.53
N HIS A 97 10.73 20.53 -12.31
CA HIS A 97 9.85 20.65 -11.15
C HIS A 97 9.18 22.03 -11.15
N ARG A 98 7.84 22.05 -11.18
CA ARG A 98 7.05 23.26 -10.93
C ARG A 98 6.40 23.11 -9.56
N LEU A 99 6.68 24.05 -8.66
CA LEU A 99 6.03 24.10 -7.34
C LEU A 99 4.50 24.20 -7.52
N GLY A 100 3.76 23.35 -6.77
CA GLY A 100 2.29 23.33 -6.81
C GLY A 100 1.66 22.53 -7.96
N HIS A 101 2.45 21.89 -8.84
CA HIS A 101 1.92 21.03 -9.92
C HIS A 101 2.66 19.70 -9.99
N TYR A 102 1.93 18.59 -9.88
CA TYR A 102 2.50 17.26 -10.10
C TYR A 102 2.72 16.99 -11.60
N ASN A 103 3.89 16.47 -11.92
CA ASN A 103 4.17 15.93 -13.24
C ASN A 103 3.46 14.58 -13.46
N ALA A 104 3.44 14.07 -14.71
CA ALA A 104 2.73 12.84 -15.04
C ALA A 104 3.26 11.62 -14.29
N VAL A 105 4.57 11.54 -14.06
CA VAL A 105 5.20 10.44 -13.31
C VAL A 105 4.79 10.49 -11.83
N GLN A 106 4.80 11.67 -11.20
CA GLN A 106 4.34 11.83 -9.82
C GLN A 106 2.87 11.45 -9.66
N ARG A 107 1.99 11.89 -10.57
CA ARG A 107 0.57 11.52 -10.56
C ARG A 107 0.38 10.01 -10.67
N LEU A 108 1.13 9.36 -11.57
CA LEU A 108 1.10 7.90 -11.73
C LEU A 108 1.54 7.20 -10.45
N MET A 109 2.66 7.64 -9.83
CA MET A 109 3.18 7.06 -8.59
C MET A 109 2.18 7.20 -7.44
N TYR A 110 1.63 8.41 -7.20
CA TYR A 110 0.62 8.60 -6.14
C TYR A 110 -0.65 7.80 -6.37
N SER A 111 -1.17 7.76 -7.61
CA SER A 111 -2.32 6.94 -7.94
C SER A 111 -2.02 5.45 -7.77
N GLY A 112 -0.85 5.00 -8.18
CA GLY A 112 -0.41 3.62 -8.04
C GLY A 112 -0.32 3.18 -6.58
N VAL A 113 0.28 4.00 -5.71
CA VAL A 113 0.36 3.72 -4.27
C VAL A 113 -1.02 3.68 -3.63
N LEU A 114 -1.93 4.60 -3.98
CA LEU A 114 -3.31 4.59 -3.45
C LEU A 114 -4.06 3.33 -3.87
N ILE A 115 -3.94 2.91 -5.13
CA ILE A 115 -4.55 1.67 -5.61
C ILE A 115 -3.94 0.46 -4.90
N ALA A 116 -2.61 0.41 -4.77
CA ALA A 116 -1.92 -0.66 -4.07
C ALA A 116 -2.35 -0.76 -2.60
N LEU A 117 -2.50 0.36 -1.90
CA LEU A 117 -3.03 0.42 -0.53
C LEU A 117 -4.47 -0.09 -0.46
N CYS A 118 -5.35 0.30 -1.38
CA CYS A 118 -6.72 -0.22 -1.43
C CYS A 118 -6.74 -1.74 -1.63
N VAL A 119 -5.94 -2.26 -2.57
CA VAL A 119 -5.83 -3.70 -2.81
C VAL A 119 -5.23 -4.42 -1.60
N ALA A 120 -4.20 -3.84 -0.95
CA ALA A 120 -3.61 -4.40 0.27
C ALA A 120 -4.62 -4.48 1.41
N VAL A 121 -5.45 -3.45 1.63
CA VAL A 121 -6.53 -3.45 2.64
C VAL A 121 -7.56 -4.53 2.33
N LEU A 122 -8.06 -4.61 1.10
CA LEU A 122 -9.07 -5.60 0.71
C LEU A 122 -8.56 -7.03 0.84
N THR A 123 -7.34 -7.30 0.35
CA THR A 123 -6.72 -8.62 0.50
C THR A 123 -6.39 -8.94 1.96
N GLY A 124 -5.94 -7.95 2.74
CA GLY A 124 -5.72 -8.10 4.18
C GLY A 124 -6.99 -8.47 4.93
N LEU A 125 -8.12 -7.84 4.64
CA LEU A 125 -9.44 -8.17 5.20
C LEU A 125 -9.86 -9.59 4.83
N SER A 126 -9.65 -10.00 3.57
CA SER A 126 -9.97 -11.35 3.11
C SER A 126 -9.13 -12.44 3.81
N ILE A 127 -7.88 -12.13 4.14
CA ILE A 127 -6.98 -13.03 4.89
C ILE A 127 -7.36 -13.07 6.37
N TRP A 128 -7.71 -11.92 6.96
CA TRP A 128 -8.03 -11.81 8.38
C TRP A 128 -9.37 -12.46 8.73
N LYS A 129 -10.38 -12.33 7.87
CA LYS A 129 -11.75 -12.82 8.08
C LYS A 129 -12.24 -13.67 6.89
N PRO A 130 -11.56 -14.79 6.57
CA PRO A 130 -11.84 -15.50 5.32
C PRO A 130 -13.21 -16.16 5.28
N VAL A 131 -13.80 -16.47 6.46
CA VAL A 131 -15.15 -17.06 6.55
C VAL A 131 -16.22 -15.97 6.47
N GLN A 132 -16.08 -14.90 7.25
CA GLN A 132 -17.03 -13.79 7.28
C GLN A 132 -17.05 -13.00 5.98
N LEU A 133 -15.90 -12.88 5.33
CA LEU A 133 -15.70 -12.20 4.05
C LEU A 133 -15.40 -13.21 2.93
N GLY A 134 -16.07 -14.37 2.94
CA GLY A 134 -15.85 -15.44 1.97
C GLY A 134 -16.03 -14.99 0.52
N TRP A 135 -16.99 -14.11 0.25
CA TRP A 135 -17.18 -13.50 -1.08
C TRP A 135 -15.96 -12.70 -1.55
N LEU A 136 -15.32 -11.96 -0.63
CA LEU A 136 -14.12 -11.18 -0.93
C LEU A 136 -12.91 -12.09 -1.17
N THR A 137 -12.78 -13.14 -0.35
CA THR A 137 -11.74 -14.17 -0.52
C THR A 137 -11.89 -14.88 -1.86
N TYR A 138 -13.13 -15.22 -2.26
CA TYR A 138 -13.41 -15.82 -3.56
C TYR A 138 -13.07 -14.87 -4.73
N MET A 139 -13.39 -13.59 -4.61
CA MET A 139 -13.09 -12.57 -5.62
C MET A 139 -11.58 -12.47 -5.91
N PHE A 140 -10.72 -12.68 -4.91
CA PHE A 140 -9.26 -12.72 -5.08
C PHE A 140 -8.71 -14.11 -5.45
N GLY A 141 -9.55 -15.08 -5.80
CA GLY A 141 -9.12 -16.42 -6.20
C GLY A 141 -8.78 -17.35 -5.03
N GLY A 142 -9.31 -17.09 -3.85
CA GLY A 142 -9.11 -17.88 -2.63
C GLY A 142 -8.00 -17.36 -1.72
N TYR A 143 -7.92 -17.95 -0.53
CA TYR A 143 -6.99 -17.52 0.52
C TYR A 143 -5.50 -17.49 0.10
N PRO A 144 -4.94 -18.52 -0.60
CA PRO A 144 -3.53 -18.50 -1.00
C PRO A 144 -3.22 -17.38 -1.98
N VAL A 145 -4.12 -17.11 -2.92
CA VAL A 145 -3.94 -16.05 -3.93
C VAL A 145 -4.07 -14.67 -3.29
N ALA A 146 -5.08 -14.45 -2.44
CA ALA A 146 -5.24 -13.21 -1.69
C ALA A 146 -3.98 -12.88 -0.86
N ARG A 147 -3.38 -13.90 -0.21
CA ARG A 147 -2.13 -13.76 0.53
C ARG A 147 -0.94 -13.38 -0.35
N GLY A 148 -0.83 -13.98 -1.54
CA GLY A 148 0.20 -13.64 -2.53
C GLY A 148 0.05 -12.21 -3.04
N ILE A 149 -1.18 -11.78 -3.35
CA ILE A 149 -1.48 -10.41 -3.78
C ILE A 149 -1.15 -9.41 -2.65
N HIS A 150 -1.53 -9.72 -1.41
CA HIS A 150 -1.22 -8.85 -0.26
C HIS A 150 0.29 -8.63 -0.09
N LEU A 151 1.08 -9.70 -0.19
CA LEU A 151 2.54 -9.63 -0.16
C LEU A 151 3.11 -8.83 -1.35
N ALA A 152 2.57 -9.02 -2.55
CA ALA A 152 2.99 -8.26 -3.74
C ALA A 152 2.68 -6.75 -3.59
N MET A 153 1.52 -6.39 -3.04
CA MET A 153 1.17 -4.99 -2.81
C MET A 153 2.10 -4.33 -1.79
N MET A 154 2.53 -5.06 -0.76
CA MET A 154 3.56 -4.58 0.17
C MET A 154 4.87 -4.22 -0.54
N CYS A 155 5.25 -4.97 -1.58
CA CYS A 155 6.45 -4.67 -2.38
C CYS A 155 6.28 -3.46 -3.32
N VAL A 156 5.04 -3.10 -3.66
CA VAL A 156 4.72 -1.95 -4.53
C VAL A 156 4.62 -0.64 -3.73
N ILE A 157 4.23 -0.71 -2.47
CA ILE A 157 4.08 0.43 -1.55
C ILE A 157 5.44 0.87 -1.01
#